data_4394b83a562a22e21bb0ecf8fda4c364
#
_entry.id   4394b83a562a22e21bb0ecf8fda4c364
#
_cell.length_a   1.000
_cell.length_b   1.000
_cell.length_c   1.000
_cell.angle_alpha   90.00
_cell.angle_beta   90.00
_cell.angle_gamma   90.00
#
_symmetry.space_group_name_H-M   'P 1'
#
loop_
_entity.id
_entity.type
_entity.pdbx_description
1 polymer ?
#
loop_
_entity_poly.entity_id
_entity_poly.type
_entity_poly.pdbx_seq_one_letter_code
_entity_poly.pdbx_strand_id
1 'polypeptide(L)'
;VTFKVDEDVLEAYNKKNGTSYKMYPADKLSLANGGTATIKAGEQKSASVELNINAGGTIGQTYAVAVSASANNGVEVSTNNQEYIYLVKPLAAIPESISKGDILTHCFVEVNDENILNMGEYTMKSNGKPFFDVVSIFAANINVDSKTGRVHVFCNDQVSFLLRNADKFIRPLQAKGIKVAMTILGNHDEAGMGNLSEAAAKDFAKELKAYLDIYGLDGIDFDDEYTSYNNSNPSPGFEKRSRANFARLVYECRQVFD
;
A
#
# COMPACT_ATOMS: atom_id res chain seq x y z
N VAL A 1 -17.02 -2.02 24.77
CA VAL A 1 -15.58 -1.74 24.67
C VAL A 1 -15.40 -0.27 24.37
N THR A 2 -14.46 0.36 25.05
CA THR A 2 -14.12 1.78 24.84
C THR A 2 -12.67 1.88 24.39
N PHE A 3 -12.45 2.60 23.31
CA PHE A 3 -11.12 2.96 22.80
C PHE A 3 -10.80 4.39 23.18
N LYS A 4 -9.56 4.65 23.53
CA LYS A 4 -9.06 5.98 23.93
C LYS A 4 -7.68 6.20 23.35
N VAL A 5 -7.43 7.41 22.82
CA VAL A 5 -6.05 7.85 22.54
C VAL A 5 -5.31 7.99 23.86
N ASP A 6 -4.15 7.35 24.01
CA ASP A 6 -3.53 7.11 25.32
C ASP A 6 -2.00 7.31 25.25
N GLU A 7 -1.53 8.37 25.91
CA GLU A 7 -0.11 8.70 25.97
C GLU A 7 0.70 7.73 26.81
N ASP A 8 0.11 7.17 27.88
CA ASP A 8 0.80 6.20 28.75
C ASP A 8 1.17 4.93 27.96
N VAL A 9 0.31 4.51 27.03
CA VAL A 9 0.58 3.39 26.11
C VAL A 9 1.77 3.72 25.20
N LEU A 10 1.87 4.95 24.69
CA LEU A 10 3.01 5.35 23.88
C LEU A 10 4.30 5.39 24.70
N GLU A 11 4.28 5.91 25.89
CA GLU A 11 5.45 5.93 26.78
C GLU A 11 5.96 4.51 27.07
N ALA A 12 5.03 3.61 27.42
CA ALA A 12 5.36 2.20 27.64
C ALA A 12 5.95 1.53 26.41
N TYR A 13 5.35 1.80 25.22
CA TYR A 13 5.85 1.30 23.95
C TYR A 13 7.26 1.81 23.63
N ASN A 14 7.51 3.12 23.77
CA ASN A 14 8.82 3.72 23.54
C ASN A 14 9.87 3.12 24.46
N LYS A 15 9.57 2.98 25.74
CA LYS A 15 10.48 2.37 26.73
C LYS A 15 10.80 0.92 26.37
N LYS A 16 9.80 0.13 26.03
CA LYS A 16 9.95 -1.30 25.68
C LYS A 16 10.80 -1.50 24.42
N ASN A 17 10.65 -0.63 23.43
CA ASN A 17 11.25 -0.81 22.10
C ASN A 17 12.49 0.08 21.88
N GLY A 18 12.91 0.88 22.85
CA GLY A 18 14.03 1.81 22.71
C GLY A 18 13.80 2.90 21.67
N THR A 19 12.52 3.30 21.50
CA THR A 19 12.10 4.33 20.54
C THR A 19 11.78 5.64 21.25
N SER A 20 11.59 6.73 20.49
CA SER A 20 11.27 8.07 21.02
C SER A 20 10.21 8.78 20.17
N TYR A 21 9.21 8.03 19.71
CA TYR A 21 8.11 8.62 18.95
C TYR A 21 7.33 9.61 19.82
N LYS A 22 6.96 10.74 19.20
CA LYS A 22 6.05 11.71 19.79
C LYS A 22 4.62 11.35 19.43
N MET A 23 3.67 11.66 20.33
CA MET A 23 2.25 11.56 20.01
C MET A 23 1.91 12.50 18.86
N TYR A 24 1.06 12.03 17.93
CA TYR A 24 0.49 12.89 16.89
C TYR A 24 -0.39 13.97 17.51
N PRO A 25 -0.47 15.20 16.94
CA PRO A 25 -1.24 16.30 17.56
C PRO A 25 -2.68 15.91 17.89
N ALA A 26 -3.07 16.04 19.16
CA ALA A 26 -4.33 15.55 19.68
C ALA A 26 -5.56 16.22 19.02
N ASP A 27 -5.44 17.50 18.63
CA ASP A 27 -6.47 18.24 17.90
C ASP A 27 -6.73 17.71 16.47
N LYS A 28 -5.88 16.83 15.98
CA LYS A 28 -5.99 16.18 14.68
C LYS A 28 -6.51 14.75 14.75
N LEU A 29 -6.80 14.26 15.94
CA LEU A 29 -7.27 12.90 16.19
C LEU A 29 -8.72 12.89 16.65
N SER A 30 -9.51 11.98 16.13
CA SER A 30 -10.85 11.70 16.69
C SER A 30 -11.23 10.23 16.53
N LEU A 31 -11.99 9.74 17.49
CA LEU A 31 -12.59 8.40 17.46
C LEU A 31 -14.09 8.54 17.19
N ALA A 32 -14.60 7.84 16.20
CA ALA A 32 -16.02 7.79 15.93
C ALA A 32 -16.79 7.27 17.16
N ASN A 33 -18.01 7.75 17.37
CA ASN A 33 -18.86 7.39 18.49
C ASN A 33 -18.19 7.56 19.88
N GLY A 34 -17.30 8.55 20.04
CA GLY A 34 -16.54 8.76 21.27
C GLY A 34 -15.66 7.54 21.66
N GLY A 35 -15.24 6.75 20.69
CA GLY A 35 -14.44 5.54 20.90
C GLY A 35 -15.24 4.33 21.39
N THR A 36 -16.57 4.38 21.42
CA THR A 36 -17.38 3.30 22.00
C THR A 36 -17.90 2.33 20.96
N ALA A 37 -17.67 1.03 21.20
CA ALA A 37 -18.22 -0.08 20.45
C ALA A 37 -19.11 -0.95 21.35
N THR A 38 -20.35 -1.20 20.92
CA THR A 38 -21.30 -2.04 21.65
C THR A 38 -21.56 -3.34 20.89
N ILE A 39 -21.33 -4.47 21.55
CA ILE A 39 -21.77 -5.80 21.06
C ILE A 39 -23.13 -6.06 21.68
N LYS A 40 -24.16 -6.20 20.89
CA LYS A 40 -25.53 -6.48 21.37
C LYS A 40 -25.64 -7.92 21.87
N ALA A 41 -26.59 -8.14 22.78
CA ALA A 41 -26.86 -9.48 23.27
C ALA A 41 -27.18 -10.46 22.13
N GLY A 42 -26.47 -11.59 22.10
CA GLY A 42 -26.57 -12.59 21.04
C GLY A 42 -25.70 -12.33 19.79
N GLU A 43 -25.03 -11.19 19.69
CA GLU A 43 -24.09 -10.89 18.61
C GLU A 43 -22.65 -11.20 19.05
N GLN A 44 -21.79 -11.51 18.07
CA GLN A 44 -20.37 -11.78 18.28
C GLN A 44 -19.46 -10.62 17.87
N LYS A 45 -20.00 -9.61 17.21
CA LYS A 45 -19.26 -8.46 16.67
C LYS A 45 -20.01 -7.16 16.90
N SER A 46 -19.28 -6.09 17.12
CA SER A 46 -19.78 -4.71 17.05
C SER A 46 -19.59 -4.14 15.64
N ALA A 47 -20.15 -2.96 15.37
CA ALA A 47 -19.64 -2.09 14.34
C ALA A 47 -18.19 -1.66 14.68
N SER A 48 -17.39 -1.35 13.65
CA SER A 48 -16.04 -0.80 13.83
C SER A 48 -16.10 0.60 14.43
N VAL A 49 -15.06 0.95 15.20
CA VAL A 49 -14.81 2.34 15.61
C VAL A 49 -13.71 2.89 14.73
N GLU A 50 -14.01 3.95 14.02
CA GLU A 50 -13.05 4.61 13.12
C GLU A 50 -12.15 5.55 13.93
N LEU A 51 -10.83 5.45 13.71
CA LEU A 51 -9.84 6.45 14.13
C LEU A 51 -9.58 7.38 12.96
N ASN A 52 -9.97 8.64 13.09
CA ASN A 52 -9.70 9.67 12.09
C ASN A 52 -8.41 10.42 12.44
N ILE A 53 -7.51 10.49 11.49
CA ILE A 53 -6.23 11.18 11.59
C ILE A 53 -6.21 12.29 10.52
N ASN A 54 -6.45 13.53 10.94
CA ASN A 54 -6.47 14.68 10.04
C ASN A 54 -5.04 15.19 9.78
N ALA A 55 -4.87 15.92 8.68
CA ALA A 55 -3.59 16.52 8.33
C ALA A 55 -3.05 17.41 9.47
N GLY A 56 -1.78 17.23 9.81
CA GLY A 56 -1.10 17.94 10.89
C GLY A 56 0.31 17.42 11.13
N GLY A 57 0.94 17.92 12.18
CA GLY A 57 2.32 17.55 12.50
C GLY A 57 3.37 18.16 11.55
N THR A 58 4.63 17.85 11.79
CA THR A 58 5.75 18.31 10.97
C THR A 58 5.99 17.33 9.82
N ILE A 59 6.04 17.84 8.60
CA ILE A 59 6.33 17.03 7.40
C ILE A 59 7.66 16.27 7.59
N GLY A 60 7.63 14.98 7.27
CA GLY A 60 8.80 14.10 7.35
C GLY A 60 9.11 13.55 8.75
N GLN A 61 8.48 14.06 9.81
CA GLN A 61 8.63 13.50 11.16
C GLN A 61 7.68 12.32 11.36
N THR A 62 8.20 11.20 11.90
CA THR A 62 7.35 10.08 12.28
C THR A 62 6.79 10.32 13.70
N TYR A 63 5.48 10.22 13.82
CA TYR A 63 4.72 10.26 15.05
C TYR A 63 4.11 8.89 15.34
N ALA A 64 3.59 8.71 16.54
CA ALA A 64 2.73 7.59 16.87
C ALA A 64 1.35 8.06 17.29
N VAL A 65 0.32 7.27 16.99
CA VAL A 65 -0.99 7.35 17.62
C VAL A 65 -1.16 6.08 18.42
N ALA A 66 -1.18 6.20 19.74
CA ALA A 66 -1.39 5.09 20.64
C ALA A 66 -2.85 5.08 21.10
N VAL A 67 -3.47 3.90 21.07
CA VAL A 67 -4.87 3.71 21.48
C VAL A 67 -4.94 2.55 22.46
N SER A 68 -5.57 2.78 23.61
CA SER A 68 -5.93 1.72 24.55
C SER A 68 -7.38 1.26 24.33
N ALA A 69 -7.64 -0.02 24.60
CA ALA A 69 -8.97 -0.61 24.60
C ALA A 69 -9.31 -1.15 25.99
N SER A 70 -10.46 -0.79 26.52
CA SER A 70 -10.98 -1.26 27.79
C SER A 70 -12.40 -1.80 27.62
N ALA A 71 -12.82 -2.66 28.50
CA ALA A 71 -14.21 -3.12 28.58
C ALA A 71 -14.81 -2.82 29.95
N ASN A 72 -16.12 -2.82 30.02
CA ASN A 72 -16.88 -2.64 31.28
C ASN A 72 -17.68 -3.92 31.63
N ASN A 73 -18.40 -3.86 32.74
CA ASN A 73 -19.33 -4.91 33.17
C ASN A 73 -18.67 -6.30 33.39
N GLY A 74 -17.41 -6.33 33.87
CA GLY A 74 -16.72 -7.59 34.20
C GLY A 74 -16.22 -8.36 32.99
N VAL A 75 -16.20 -7.74 31.79
CA VAL A 75 -15.60 -8.30 30.59
C VAL A 75 -14.14 -7.85 30.50
N GLU A 76 -13.24 -8.78 30.26
CA GLU A 76 -11.82 -8.47 30.03
C GLU A 76 -11.49 -8.41 28.55
N VAL A 77 -10.70 -7.41 28.15
CA VAL A 77 -10.11 -7.36 26.81
C VAL A 77 -8.86 -8.24 26.81
N SER A 78 -8.72 -9.10 25.80
CA SER A 78 -7.51 -9.91 25.64
C SER A 78 -6.25 -9.04 25.64
N THR A 79 -5.20 -9.47 26.34
CA THR A 79 -3.94 -8.73 26.46
C THR A 79 -3.31 -8.38 25.12
N ASN A 80 -3.55 -9.17 24.08
CA ASN A 80 -3.06 -8.91 22.73
C ASN A 80 -3.84 -7.81 22.00
N ASN A 81 -4.98 -7.38 22.54
CA ASN A 81 -5.91 -6.43 21.91
C ASN A 81 -6.23 -5.23 22.82
N GLN A 82 -5.37 -4.97 23.80
CA GLN A 82 -5.55 -3.84 24.73
C GLN A 82 -4.90 -2.56 24.24
N GLU A 83 -3.88 -2.68 23.39
CA GLU A 83 -3.05 -1.57 22.95
C GLU A 83 -2.79 -1.64 21.45
N TYR A 84 -2.88 -0.49 20.79
CA TYR A 84 -2.65 -0.33 19.35
C TYR A 84 -1.72 0.84 19.12
N ILE A 85 -0.67 0.65 18.32
CA ILE A 85 0.26 1.71 17.93
C ILE A 85 0.21 1.86 16.40
N TYR A 86 -0.15 3.05 15.97
CA TYR A 86 -0.12 3.45 14.55
C TYR A 86 1.02 4.44 14.35
N LEU A 87 1.95 4.15 13.45
CA LEU A 87 2.98 5.11 13.05
C LEU A 87 2.45 5.99 11.92
N VAL A 88 2.53 7.30 12.12
CA VAL A 88 2.01 8.32 11.20
C VAL A 88 3.14 9.24 10.79
N LYS A 89 3.33 9.41 9.50
CA LYS A 89 4.32 10.33 8.96
C LYS A 89 3.65 11.32 8.01
N PRO A 90 3.46 12.59 8.39
CA PRO A 90 2.97 13.61 7.49
C PRO A 90 3.91 13.77 6.30
N LEU A 91 3.36 13.73 5.09
CA LEU A 91 4.10 13.95 3.86
C LEU A 91 3.75 15.33 3.27
N ALA A 92 4.68 15.89 2.51
CA ALA A 92 4.38 17.07 1.70
C ALA A 92 3.26 16.73 0.70
N ALA A 93 2.44 17.73 0.37
CA ALA A 93 1.50 17.59 -0.74
C ALA A 93 2.28 17.26 -2.02
N ILE A 94 1.80 16.24 -2.74
CA ILE A 94 2.36 15.91 -4.06
C ILE A 94 1.88 16.99 -5.03
N PRO A 95 2.79 17.69 -5.76
CA PRO A 95 2.37 18.65 -6.76
C PRO A 95 1.48 17.96 -7.82
N GLU A 96 0.51 18.68 -8.35
CA GLU A 96 -0.20 18.20 -9.54
C GLU A 96 0.82 17.92 -10.65
N SER A 97 0.57 16.83 -11.42
CA SER A 97 1.47 16.47 -12.52
C SER A 97 1.62 17.65 -13.48
N ILE A 98 2.85 17.96 -13.82
CA ILE A 98 3.14 19.11 -14.70
C ILE A 98 2.88 18.65 -16.13
N SER A 99 1.70 18.97 -16.67
CA SER A 99 1.38 18.67 -18.07
C SER A 99 2.42 19.27 -19.01
N LYS A 100 2.97 18.44 -19.89
CA LYS A 100 3.85 18.83 -21.00
C LYS A 100 3.10 18.97 -22.33
N GLY A 101 1.78 19.00 -22.29
CA GLY A 101 0.89 18.91 -23.43
C GLY A 101 0.26 17.51 -23.54
N ASP A 102 -0.02 17.05 -24.75
CA ASP A 102 -0.73 15.80 -25.01
C ASP A 102 0.14 14.53 -24.94
N ILE A 103 1.47 14.68 -24.75
CA ILE A 103 2.42 13.56 -24.71
C ILE A 103 2.82 13.30 -23.27
N LEU A 104 2.47 12.11 -22.79
CA LEU A 104 2.95 11.56 -21.53
C LEU A 104 4.19 10.70 -21.78
N THR A 105 5.19 10.85 -20.92
CA THR A 105 6.42 10.07 -20.98
C THR A 105 6.50 9.13 -19.78
N HIS A 106 6.71 7.86 -20.04
CA HIS A 106 6.81 6.81 -19.03
C HIS A 106 8.18 6.15 -19.12
N CYS A 107 8.83 5.91 -18.00
CA CYS A 107 10.09 5.20 -17.90
C CYS A 107 9.94 3.99 -16.97
N PHE A 108 10.37 2.83 -17.46
CA PHE A 108 10.51 1.61 -16.67
C PHE A 108 11.97 1.53 -16.20
N VAL A 109 12.17 1.40 -14.90
CA VAL A 109 13.51 1.38 -14.30
C VAL A 109 13.80 0.01 -13.72
N GLU A 110 14.80 -0.67 -14.30
CA GLU A 110 15.33 -1.92 -13.75
C GLU A 110 16.07 -1.63 -12.42
N VAL A 111 15.31 -1.68 -11.32
CA VAL A 111 15.82 -1.26 -10.00
C VAL A 111 16.81 -2.25 -9.38
N ASN A 112 17.04 -3.41 -10.01
CA ASN A 112 18.11 -4.31 -9.60
C ASN A 112 19.49 -3.72 -9.90
N ASP A 113 19.58 -2.91 -10.96
CA ASP A 113 20.84 -2.37 -11.49
C ASP A 113 20.89 -0.84 -11.43
N GLU A 114 19.72 -0.16 -11.46
CA GLU A 114 19.63 1.28 -11.59
C GLU A 114 18.98 1.98 -10.40
N ASN A 115 19.50 3.17 -10.10
CA ASN A 115 18.88 4.02 -9.08
C ASN A 115 17.71 4.80 -9.69
N ILE A 116 16.50 4.51 -9.21
CA ILE A 116 15.26 5.16 -9.69
C ILE A 116 15.30 6.70 -9.58
N LEU A 117 16.04 7.26 -8.63
CA LEU A 117 16.18 8.72 -8.46
C LEU A 117 16.81 9.41 -9.66
N ASN A 118 17.62 8.68 -10.46
CA ASN A 118 18.23 9.23 -11.68
C ASN A 118 17.17 9.76 -12.65
N MET A 119 15.96 9.19 -12.64
CA MET A 119 14.87 9.61 -13.51
C MET A 119 14.35 11.02 -13.17
N GLY A 120 14.52 11.45 -11.95
CA GLY A 120 14.18 12.80 -11.52
C GLY A 120 15.20 13.88 -11.93
N GLU A 121 16.36 13.49 -12.47
CA GLU A 121 17.40 14.42 -12.94
C GLU A 121 17.23 14.78 -14.44
N TYR A 122 16.44 14.00 -15.18
CA TYR A 122 16.14 14.32 -16.57
C TYR A 122 15.09 15.43 -16.65
N THR A 123 15.48 16.57 -17.21
CA THR A 123 14.60 17.74 -17.35
C THR A 123 14.53 18.21 -18.79
N MET A 124 13.42 18.83 -19.16
CA MET A 124 13.27 19.44 -20.48
C MET A 124 14.11 20.71 -20.57
N LYS A 125 14.95 20.81 -21.60
CA LYS A 125 15.81 21.98 -21.85
C LYS A 125 15.03 23.27 -22.01
N SER A 126 13.80 23.20 -22.51
CA SER A 126 12.97 24.36 -22.83
C SER A 126 12.41 25.09 -21.60
N ASN A 127 12.14 24.34 -20.49
CA ASN A 127 11.42 24.91 -19.34
C ASN A 127 11.85 24.34 -17.99
N GLY A 128 12.84 23.43 -17.94
CA GLY A 128 13.36 22.81 -16.71
C GLY A 128 12.42 21.84 -16.03
N LYS A 129 11.26 21.51 -16.62
CA LYS A 129 10.32 20.53 -16.04
C LYS A 129 10.86 19.11 -16.16
N PRO A 130 10.46 18.18 -15.28
CA PRO A 130 10.82 16.77 -15.42
C PRO A 130 10.50 16.23 -16.81
N PHE A 131 11.39 15.42 -17.35
CA PHE A 131 11.17 14.78 -18.65
C PHE A 131 10.14 13.64 -18.54
N PHE A 132 10.22 12.85 -17.48
CA PHE A 132 9.27 11.75 -17.24
C PHE A 132 8.07 12.23 -16.43
N ASP A 133 6.86 11.81 -16.84
CA ASP A 133 5.62 12.02 -16.10
C ASP A 133 5.33 10.86 -15.16
N VAL A 134 5.69 9.64 -15.60
CA VAL A 134 5.53 8.40 -14.86
C VAL A 134 6.86 7.65 -14.85
N VAL A 135 7.21 7.09 -13.70
CA VAL A 135 8.34 6.19 -13.52
C VAL A 135 7.84 4.93 -12.85
N SER A 136 8.07 3.78 -13.46
CA SER A 136 7.72 2.48 -12.90
C SER A 136 8.92 1.78 -12.29
N ILE A 137 8.73 1.28 -11.06
CA ILE A 137 9.63 0.34 -10.39
C ILE A 137 9.52 -0.99 -11.14
N PHE A 138 10.53 -1.38 -11.88
CA PHE A 138 10.56 -2.60 -12.65
C PHE A 138 11.49 -3.62 -11.99
N ALA A 139 11.00 -4.76 -11.44
CA ALA A 139 9.59 -5.05 -11.27
C ALA A 139 9.37 -5.88 -9.98
N ALA A 140 8.18 -5.78 -9.42
CA ALA A 140 7.63 -6.83 -8.59
C ALA A 140 7.02 -7.94 -9.47
N ASN A 141 6.65 -9.06 -8.87
CA ASN A 141 6.13 -10.19 -9.63
C ASN A 141 4.76 -10.62 -9.11
N ILE A 142 3.99 -11.26 -9.99
CA ILE A 142 2.84 -12.08 -9.60
C ILE A 142 3.28 -13.52 -9.45
N ASN A 143 3.02 -14.12 -8.29
CA ASN A 143 3.35 -15.51 -8.00
C ASN A 143 2.16 -16.24 -7.40
N VAL A 144 2.20 -17.59 -7.45
CA VAL A 144 1.26 -18.45 -6.72
C VAL A 144 1.96 -19.17 -5.57
N ASP A 145 1.38 -19.09 -4.39
CA ASP A 145 1.80 -19.92 -3.26
C ASP A 145 1.42 -21.38 -3.52
N SER A 146 2.40 -22.26 -3.65
CA SER A 146 2.22 -23.67 -4.01
C SER A 146 1.45 -24.50 -2.96
N LYS A 147 1.35 -24.02 -1.72
CA LYS A 147 0.64 -24.71 -0.64
C LYS A 147 -0.82 -24.31 -0.55
N THR A 148 -1.11 -23.05 -0.77
CA THR A 148 -2.46 -22.49 -0.60
C THR A 148 -3.19 -22.23 -1.91
N GLY A 149 -2.46 -22.19 -3.04
CA GLY A 149 -2.99 -21.78 -4.34
C GLY A 149 -3.30 -20.28 -4.42
N ARG A 150 -2.96 -19.49 -3.40
CA ARG A 150 -3.22 -18.04 -3.39
C ARG A 150 -2.22 -17.32 -4.27
N VAL A 151 -2.73 -16.46 -5.12
CA VAL A 151 -1.92 -15.53 -5.90
C VAL A 151 -1.52 -14.35 -5.02
N HIS A 152 -0.27 -13.90 -5.14
CA HIS A 152 0.27 -12.83 -4.31
C HIS A 152 1.33 -12.01 -5.04
N VAL A 153 1.62 -10.82 -4.52
CA VAL A 153 2.75 -9.99 -4.97
C VAL A 153 4.04 -10.53 -4.37
N PHE A 154 5.03 -10.77 -5.21
CA PHE A 154 6.39 -11.10 -4.79
C PHE A 154 7.32 -9.93 -5.13
N CYS A 155 8.09 -9.47 -4.16
CA CYS A 155 9.12 -8.47 -4.33
C CYS A 155 10.48 -9.10 -4.01
N ASN A 156 11.42 -9.01 -4.93
CA ASN A 156 12.81 -9.38 -4.66
C ASN A 156 13.44 -8.40 -3.62
N ASP A 157 14.70 -8.64 -3.26
CA ASP A 157 15.36 -7.86 -2.21
C ASP A 157 15.48 -6.37 -2.56
N GLN A 158 15.78 -6.04 -3.83
CA GLN A 158 15.93 -4.65 -4.30
C GLN A 158 14.61 -3.90 -4.31
N VAL A 159 13.56 -4.48 -4.87
CA VAL A 159 12.21 -3.90 -4.84
C VAL A 159 11.74 -3.74 -3.39
N SER A 160 11.92 -4.77 -2.55
CA SER A 160 11.58 -4.73 -1.13
C SER A 160 12.34 -3.65 -0.37
N PHE A 161 13.63 -3.47 -0.68
CA PHE A 161 14.45 -2.41 -0.09
C PHE A 161 13.97 -1.02 -0.48
N LEU A 162 13.67 -0.81 -1.78
CA LEU A 162 13.17 0.44 -2.32
C LEU A 162 11.83 0.82 -1.68
N LEU A 163 10.89 -0.12 -1.64
CA LEU A 163 9.57 0.10 -1.05
C LEU A 163 9.65 0.43 0.46
N ARG A 164 10.44 -0.32 1.23
CA ARG A 164 10.67 -0.02 2.66
C ARG A 164 11.36 1.33 2.91
N ASN A 165 12.04 1.87 1.92
CA ASN A 165 12.68 3.18 1.96
C ASN A 165 11.99 4.20 1.04
N ALA A 166 10.66 4.12 0.91
CA ALA A 166 9.87 4.99 0.04
C ALA A 166 10.17 6.49 0.21
N ASP A 167 10.43 6.93 1.43
CA ASP A 167 10.80 8.32 1.71
C ASP A 167 12.09 8.77 1.02
N LYS A 168 13.00 7.83 0.76
CA LYS A 168 14.28 8.12 0.10
C LYS A 168 14.22 7.98 -1.41
N PHE A 169 13.38 7.08 -1.93
CA PHE A 169 13.39 6.71 -3.35
C PHE A 169 12.12 7.09 -4.10
N ILE A 170 10.96 7.09 -3.44
CA ILE A 170 9.67 7.39 -4.08
C ILE A 170 9.30 8.87 -3.89
N ARG A 171 9.30 9.34 -2.64
CA ARG A 171 8.86 10.71 -2.30
C ARG A 171 9.63 11.82 -3.02
N PRO A 172 10.97 11.72 -3.23
CA PRO A 172 11.67 12.76 -3.97
C PRO A 172 11.23 12.89 -5.43
N LEU A 173 10.86 11.79 -6.09
CA LEU A 173 10.31 11.83 -7.45
C LEU A 173 8.90 12.44 -7.46
N GLN A 174 8.04 12.02 -6.54
CA GLN A 174 6.71 12.58 -6.38
C GLN A 174 6.75 14.08 -6.06
N ALA A 175 7.69 14.53 -5.23
CA ALA A 175 7.90 15.96 -4.93
C ALA A 175 8.29 16.80 -6.17
N LYS A 176 8.85 16.15 -7.21
CA LYS A 176 9.09 16.77 -8.53
C LYS A 176 7.87 16.71 -9.45
N GLY A 177 6.74 16.15 -9.02
CA GLY A 177 5.53 15.97 -9.84
C GLY A 177 5.55 14.71 -10.73
N ILE A 178 6.51 13.79 -10.51
CA ILE A 178 6.60 12.52 -11.24
C ILE A 178 5.74 11.48 -10.51
N LYS A 179 4.86 10.80 -11.24
CA LYS A 179 4.11 9.67 -10.70
C LYS A 179 4.99 8.44 -10.60
N VAL A 180 4.92 7.72 -9.47
CA VAL A 180 5.69 6.50 -9.27
C VAL A 180 4.75 5.30 -9.21
N ALA A 181 4.83 4.44 -10.21
CA ALA A 181 4.07 3.19 -10.30
C ALA A 181 4.96 1.99 -9.96
N MET A 182 4.34 0.83 -9.74
CA MET A 182 5.02 -0.44 -9.60
C MET A 182 4.55 -1.38 -10.71
N THR A 183 5.49 -1.92 -11.48
CA THR A 183 5.22 -2.94 -12.48
C THR A 183 5.04 -4.30 -11.80
N ILE A 184 4.06 -5.05 -12.26
CA ILE A 184 3.84 -6.45 -11.91
C ILE A 184 4.17 -7.30 -13.15
N LEU A 185 5.15 -8.18 -13.00
CA LEU A 185 5.68 -9.04 -14.05
C LEU A 185 5.39 -10.52 -13.69
N GLY A 186 5.22 -11.40 -14.67
CA GLY A 186 5.16 -12.85 -14.43
C GLY A 186 6.50 -13.39 -13.90
N ASN A 187 6.50 -14.58 -13.29
CA ASN A 187 7.69 -15.14 -12.64
C ASN A 187 7.87 -16.65 -12.86
N HIS A 188 7.68 -17.11 -14.09
CA HIS A 188 7.89 -18.49 -14.52
C HIS A 188 6.99 -19.55 -13.82
N ASP A 189 6.00 -19.12 -13.04
CA ASP A 189 4.95 -20.00 -12.52
C ASP A 189 3.63 -19.85 -13.31
N GLU A 190 2.53 -20.47 -12.85
CA GLU A 190 1.24 -20.43 -13.54
C GLU A 190 0.52 -19.08 -13.37
N ALA A 191 0.85 -18.30 -12.35
CA ALA A 191 0.18 -17.03 -12.06
C ALA A 191 0.55 -15.96 -13.10
N GLY A 192 -0.45 -15.41 -13.77
CA GLY A 192 -0.31 -14.32 -14.71
C GLY A 192 -1.56 -13.48 -14.80
N MET A 193 -1.44 -12.32 -15.44
CA MET A 193 -2.53 -11.34 -15.53
C MET A 193 -3.72 -11.87 -16.33
N GLY A 194 -3.45 -12.76 -17.30
CA GLY A 194 -4.46 -13.23 -18.26
C GLY A 194 -5.20 -14.50 -17.84
N ASN A 195 -4.95 -15.09 -16.66
CA ASN A 195 -5.54 -16.38 -16.30
C ASN A 195 -6.17 -16.44 -14.90
N LEU A 196 -6.25 -15.35 -14.17
CA LEU A 196 -6.87 -15.36 -12.84
C LEU A 196 -8.38 -15.62 -12.94
N SER A 197 -8.90 -16.48 -12.06
CA SER A 197 -10.34 -16.57 -11.84
C SER A 197 -10.88 -15.25 -11.27
N GLU A 198 -12.19 -15.05 -11.29
CA GLU A 198 -12.79 -13.84 -10.72
C GLU A 198 -12.42 -13.65 -9.25
N ALA A 199 -12.46 -14.71 -8.45
CA ALA A 199 -12.12 -14.67 -7.04
C ALA A 199 -10.63 -14.32 -6.82
N ALA A 200 -9.71 -14.93 -7.60
CA ALA A 200 -8.29 -14.64 -7.52
C ALA A 200 -7.96 -13.21 -7.96
N ALA A 201 -8.61 -12.71 -9.03
CA ALA A 201 -8.45 -11.33 -9.48
C ALA A 201 -8.90 -10.31 -8.43
N LYS A 202 -10.04 -10.55 -7.76
CA LYS A 202 -10.54 -9.71 -6.65
C LYS A 202 -9.59 -9.70 -5.45
N ASP A 203 -9.06 -10.86 -5.06
CA ASP A 203 -8.13 -10.96 -3.93
C ASP A 203 -6.80 -10.26 -4.25
N PHE A 204 -6.26 -10.51 -5.44
CA PHE A 204 -5.03 -9.88 -5.90
C PHE A 204 -5.15 -8.35 -6.04
N ALA A 205 -6.28 -7.84 -6.55
CA ALA A 205 -6.54 -6.41 -6.63
C ALA A 205 -6.51 -5.72 -5.26
N LYS A 206 -7.06 -6.36 -4.22
CA LYS A 206 -6.99 -5.86 -2.83
C LYS A 206 -5.56 -5.83 -2.29
N GLU A 207 -4.76 -6.84 -2.62
CA GLU A 207 -3.35 -6.86 -2.24
C GLU A 207 -2.58 -5.74 -2.93
N LEU A 208 -2.78 -5.53 -4.22
CA LEU A 208 -2.20 -4.40 -4.96
C LEU A 208 -2.61 -3.05 -4.35
N LYS A 209 -3.89 -2.89 -3.97
CA LYS A 209 -4.33 -1.68 -3.25
C LYS A 209 -3.57 -1.48 -1.94
N ALA A 210 -3.35 -2.54 -1.18
CA ALA A 210 -2.57 -2.45 0.05
C ALA A 210 -1.12 -1.98 -0.21
N TYR A 211 -0.49 -2.43 -1.30
CA TYR A 211 0.81 -1.92 -1.71
C TYR A 211 0.78 -0.43 -2.06
N LEU A 212 -0.24 0.01 -2.80
CA LEU A 212 -0.42 1.44 -3.10
C LEU A 212 -0.52 2.27 -1.82
N ASP A 213 -1.35 1.84 -0.88
CA ASP A 213 -1.60 2.57 0.37
C ASP A 213 -0.39 2.58 1.30
N ILE A 214 0.24 1.43 1.52
CA ILE A 214 1.36 1.29 2.46
C ILE A 214 2.58 2.07 1.97
N TYR A 215 2.89 1.98 0.68
CA TYR A 215 4.09 2.60 0.13
C TYR A 215 3.81 3.93 -0.56
N GLY A 216 2.54 4.33 -0.68
CA GLY A 216 2.08 5.56 -1.31
C GLY A 216 2.50 5.66 -2.77
N LEU A 217 2.30 4.58 -3.51
CA LEU A 217 2.52 4.53 -4.94
C LEU A 217 1.35 5.19 -5.68
N ASP A 218 1.61 5.73 -6.86
CA ASP A 218 0.61 6.42 -7.68
C ASP A 218 -0.17 5.46 -8.61
N GLY A 219 0.30 4.21 -8.76
CA GLY A 219 -0.37 3.25 -9.63
C GLY A 219 0.36 1.92 -9.77
N ILE A 220 -0.28 1.03 -10.52
CA ILE A 220 0.24 -0.28 -10.92
C ILE A 220 0.32 -0.33 -12.44
N ASP A 221 1.40 -0.90 -12.93
CA ASP A 221 1.60 -1.26 -14.31
C ASP A 221 1.63 -2.79 -14.44
N PHE A 222 1.13 -3.34 -15.54
CA PHE A 222 1.11 -4.78 -15.78
C PHE A 222 1.93 -5.13 -17.03
N ASP A 223 2.90 -6.01 -16.83
CA ASP A 223 3.71 -6.60 -17.89
C ASP A 223 3.50 -8.12 -17.93
N ASP A 224 2.72 -8.59 -18.94
CA ASP A 224 2.32 -10.00 -19.06
C ASP A 224 3.37 -10.83 -19.78
N GLU A 225 4.57 -10.91 -19.20
CA GLU A 225 5.69 -11.72 -19.66
C GLU A 225 6.04 -12.84 -18.68
N TYR A 226 6.83 -13.81 -19.11
CA TYR A 226 7.42 -14.90 -18.31
C TYR A 226 6.43 -15.77 -17.53
N THR A 227 5.13 -15.70 -17.81
CA THR A 227 4.13 -16.57 -17.16
C THR A 227 4.07 -17.92 -17.85
N SER A 228 4.12 -19.00 -17.08
CA SER A 228 3.98 -20.38 -17.56
C SER A 228 2.51 -20.82 -17.58
N TYR A 229 1.71 -20.22 -18.43
CA TYR A 229 0.27 -20.47 -18.53
C TYR A 229 -0.09 -21.92 -18.80
N ASN A 230 -0.80 -22.59 -17.89
CA ASN A 230 -1.34 -23.92 -18.08
C ASN A 230 -2.73 -23.87 -18.72
N ASN A 231 -2.80 -23.65 -20.03
CA ASN A 231 -4.07 -23.54 -20.75
C ASN A 231 -4.82 -24.88 -20.94
N SER A 232 -4.12 -26.01 -20.81
CA SER A 232 -4.71 -27.35 -21.01
C SER A 232 -5.46 -27.84 -19.77
N ASN A 233 -4.91 -27.58 -18.59
CA ASN A 233 -5.48 -27.99 -17.32
C ASN A 233 -5.15 -26.98 -16.22
N PRO A 234 -5.81 -25.80 -16.21
CA PRO A 234 -5.54 -24.78 -15.20
C PRO A 234 -5.75 -25.31 -13.78
N SER A 235 -4.87 -24.92 -12.88
CA SER A 235 -4.98 -25.25 -11.44
C SER A 235 -6.18 -24.51 -10.80
N PRO A 236 -6.68 -24.93 -9.63
CA PRO A 236 -7.72 -24.21 -8.91
C PRO A 236 -7.32 -22.73 -8.69
N GLY A 237 -8.23 -21.82 -8.98
CA GLY A 237 -7.97 -20.37 -8.92
C GLY A 237 -7.53 -19.75 -10.26
N PHE A 238 -7.25 -20.58 -11.27
CA PHE A 238 -6.88 -20.14 -12.61
C PHE A 238 -7.88 -20.58 -13.68
N GLU A 239 -7.85 -19.89 -14.79
CA GLU A 239 -8.63 -20.15 -16.00
C GLU A 239 -7.66 -20.23 -17.21
N LYS A 240 -8.18 -20.62 -18.37
CA LYS A 240 -7.42 -20.49 -19.61
C LYS A 240 -7.09 -19.03 -19.86
N ARG A 241 -5.85 -18.75 -20.25
CA ARG A 241 -5.41 -17.38 -20.60
C ARG A 241 -6.37 -16.75 -21.60
N SER A 242 -6.84 -15.56 -21.31
CA SER A 242 -7.70 -14.80 -22.19
C SER A 242 -7.56 -13.29 -21.97
N ARG A 243 -7.91 -12.51 -23.01
CA ARG A 243 -8.02 -11.05 -22.88
C ARG A 243 -9.10 -10.64 -21.89
N ALA A 244 -10.18 -11.43 -21.79
CA ALA A 244 -11.27 -11.16 -20.86
C ALA A 244 -10.81 -11.26 -19.39
N ASN A 245 -9.97 -12.25 -19.07
CA ASN A 245 -9.44 -12.41 -17.73
C ASN A 245 -8.49 -11.27 -17.36
N PHE A 246 -7.66 -10.81 -18.30
CA PHE A 246 -6.83 -9.64 -18.07
C PHE A 246 -7.69 -8.36 -17.88
N ALA A 247 -8.68 -8.15 -18.73
CA ALA A 247 -9.60 -7.01 -18.57
C ALA A 247 -10.35 -7.07 -17.25
N ARG A 248 -10.73 -8.27 -16.77
CA ARG A 248 -11.33 -8.48 -15.46
C ARG A 248 -10.38 -8.06 -14.33
N LEU A 249 -9.11 -8.46 -14.36
CA LEU A 249 -8.12 -8.03 -13.37
C LEU A 249 -8.03 -6.50 -13.31
N VAL A 250 -7.91 -5.83 -14.46
CA VAL A 250 -7.89 -4.36 -14.53
C VAL A 250 -9.17 -3.75 -13.96
N TYR A 251 -10.33 -4.34 -14.27
CA TYR A 251 -11.61 -3.91 -13.73
C TYR A 251 -11.66 -4.03 -12.21
N GLU A 252 -11.24 -5.16 -11.64
CA GLU A 252 -11.22 -5.37 -10.18
C GLU A 252 -10.24 -4.42 -9.48
N CYS A 253 -9.10 -4.13 -10.09
CA CYS A 253 -8.19 -3.11 -9.59
C CYS A 253 -8.87 -1.73 -9.53
N ARG A 254 -9.57 -1.33 -10.58
CA ARG A 254 -10.29 -0.06 -10.61
C ARG A 254 -11.43 0.04 -9.59
N GLN A 255 -12.00 -1.08 -9.15
CA GLN A 255 -13.03 -1.08 -8.10
C GLN A 255 -12.48 -0.78 -6.71
N VAL A 256 -11.18 -0.94 -6.50
CA VAL A 256 -10.55 -0.82 -5.17
C VAL A 256 -9.48 0.28 -5.10
N PHE A 257 -9.01 0.82 -6.22
CA PHE A 257 -7.94 1.84 -6.24
C PHE A 257 -8.47 3.27 -6.04
N ASP A 258 -9.76 3.51 -6.29
CA ASP A 258 -10.43 4.81 -6.13
C ASP A 258 -10.81 5.10 -4.67
#